data_a5f0de691a2454e93568d28031749b07
#
_entry.id   a5f0de691a2454e93568d28031749b07
#
_cell.length_a   1.000
_cell.length_b   1.000
_cell.length_c   1.000
_cell.angle_alpha   90.00
_cell.angle_beta   90.00
_cell.angle_gamma   90.00
#
_symmetry.space_group_name_H-M   'P 1'
#
loop_
_entity.id
_entity.type
_entity.pdbx_description
1 polymer ?
#
loop_
_entity_poly.entity_id
_entity_poly.type
_entity_poly.pdbx_seq_one_letter_code
_entity_poly.pdbx_strand_id
1 'polypeptide(L)'
;MQIDNSLLLPMTPDAAWALLLDIPFIAPCLPGTALTKVIDDRHYEGTVSLSFGPIALTFQGQAEITAIDAAARQVTVRAQGRENRGRGSAHADVMFQLHEKAGGTEVTVRTTLTLAGSIIQYARGVGMVTKTAQQLVEQFSTRLAERIDSGDVPDATAIKMGKLLWSSLRSTGQTTAKDGNVQ
;
A
#
# COMPACT_ATOMS: atom_id res chain seq x y z
N MET A 1 15.07 -6.41 7.95
CA MET A 1 15.44 -5.05 8.41
C MET A 1 14.19 -4.21 8.54
N GLN A 2 14.19 -3.25 9.47
CA GLN A 2 13.09 -2.30 9.62
C GLN A 2 13.49 -0.94 9.04
N ILE A 3 12.56 -0.28 8.36
CA ILE A 3 12.73 1.02 7.74
C ILE A 3 11.50 1.85 8.09
N ASP A 4 11.71 3.01 8.70
CA ASP A 4 10.65 3.94 9.07
C ASP A 4 10.78 5.20 8.20
N ASN A 5 9.65 5.64 7.62
CA ASN A 5 9.53 6.84 6.81
C ASN A 5 8.28 7.60 7.21
N SER A 6 8.17 8.86 6.81
CA SER A 6 6.92 9.61 6.88
C SER A 6 6.80 10.58 5.71
N LEU A 7 5.56 10.95 5.38
CA LEU A 7 5.25 12.00 4.42
C LEU A 7 4.08 12.84 4.94
N LEU A 8 4.00 14.08 4.50
CA LEU A 8 2.91 14.99 4.81
C LEU A 8 2.04 15.16 3.56
N LEU A 9 0.74 14.93 3.69
CA LEU A 9 -0.25 15.19 2.66
C LEU A 9 -1.04 16.45 3.03
N PRO A 10 -1.17 17.45 2.14
CA PRO A 10 -1.89 18.69 2.41
C PRO A 10 -3.41 18.51 2.30
N MET A 11 -3.96 17.56 3.04
CA MET A 11 -5.39 17.23 3.06
C MET A 11 -5.81 16.68 4.42
N THR A 12 -7.12 16.63 4.65
CA THR A 12 -7.68 16.08 5.89
C THR A 12 -7.41 14.58 6.03
N PRO A 13 -7.37 14.04 7.26
CA PRO A 13 -7.16 12.61 7.48
C PRO A 13 -8.19 11.70 6.78
N ASP A 14 -9.44 12.14 6.67
CA ASP A 14 -10.47 11.35 5.99
C ASP A 14 -10.26 11.32 4.47
N ALA A 15 -9.85 12.43 3.86
CA ALA A 15 -9.51 12.49 2.45
C ALA A 15 -8.26 11.64 2.14
N ALA A 16 -7.21 11.78 2.96
CA ALA A 16 -5.99 10.98 2.84
C ALA A 16 -6.25 9.48 3.03
N TRP A 17 -7.12 9.12 3.98
CA TRP A 17 -7.53 7.74 4.21
C TRP A 17 -8.22 7.12 3.00
N ALA A 18 -9.21 7.84 2.43
CA ALA A 18 -9.93 7.37 1.25
C ALA A 18 -9.00 7.22 0.05
N LEU A 19 -8.09 8.18 -0.15
CA LEU A 19 -7.14 8.20 -1.24
C LEU A 19 -6.13 7.04 -1.16
N LEU A 20 -5.55 6.79 0.02
CA LEU A 20 -4.53 5.75 0.20
C LEU A 20 -5.10 4.33 0.15
N LEU A 21 -6.41 4.15 0.28
CA LEU A 21 -7.09 2.87 0.06
C LEU A 21 -7.41 2.59 -1.41
N ASP A 22 -7.31 3.58 -2.28
CA ASP A 22 -7.48 3.40 -3.73
C ASP A 22 -6.16 2.99 -4.38
N ILE A 23 -5.85 1.70 -4.28
CA ILE A 23 -4.59 1.14 -4.80
C ILE A 23 -4.40 1.40 -6.31
N PRO A 24 -5.43 1.24 -7.19
CA PRO A 24 -5.31 1.60 -8.59
C PRO A 24 -4.93 3.06 -8.82
N PHE A 25 -5.41 3.95 -7.97
CA PHE A 25 -5.06 5.37 -8.05
C PHE A 25 -3.62 5.63 -7.57
N ILE A 26 -3.20 5.08 -6.43
CA ILE A 26 -1.89 5.39 -5.85
C ILE A 26 -0.72 4.60 -6.44
N ALA A 27 -0.96 3.40 -6.98
CA ALA A 27 0.11 2.55 -7.49
C ALA A 27 0.96 3.23 -8.60
N PRO A 28 0.40 3.99 -9.57
CA PRO A 28 1.21 4.72 -10.54
C PRO A 28 2.07 5.84 -9.95
N CYS A 29 1.74 6.32 -8.72
CA CYS A 29 2.55 7.32 -8.03
C CYS A 29 3.82 6.71 -7.41
N LEU A 30 3.86 5.40 -7.18
CA LEU A 30 5.06 4.70 -6.71
C LEU A 30 6.06 4.56 -7.86
N PRO A 31 7.27 5.15 -7.73
CA PRO A 31 8.24 5.12 -8.81
C PRO A 31 8.71 3.69 -9.11
N GLY A 32 8.79 3.36 -10.39
CA GLY A 32 9.21 2.03 -10.86
C GLY A 32 8.17 0.93 -10.68
N THR A 33 6.97 1.27 -10.20
CA THR A 33 5.88 0.32 -9.99
C THR A 33 4.91 0.31 -11.17
N ALA A 34 4.53 -0.89 -11.60
CA ALA A 34 3.45 -1.09 -12.56
C ALA A 34 2.48 -2.13 -12.00
N LEU A 35 1.22 -1.71 -11.83
CA LEU A 35 0.12 -2.60 -11.48
C LEU A 35 -0.26 -3.39 -12.74
N THR A 36 -0.14 -4.71 -12.70
CA THR A 36 -0.43 -5.59 -13.86
C THR A 36 -1.80 -6.23 -13.75
N LYS A 37 -2.30 -6.44 -12.54
CA LYS A 37 -3.62 -7.03 -12.32
C LYS A 37 -4.20 -6.63 -10.97
N VAL A 38 -5.48 -6.32 -10.95
CA VAL A 38 -6.32 -6.24 -9.74
C VAL A 38 -7.10 -7.54 -9.66
N ILE A 39 -6.82 -8.36 -8.64
CA ILE A 39 -7.50 -9.64 -8.44
C ILE A 39 -8.81 -9.39 -7.71
N ASP A 40 -8.76 -8.64 -6.61
CA ASP A 40 -9.88 -8.17 -5.83
C ASP A 40 -9.49 -6.91 -5.02
N ASP A 41 -10.34 -6.49 -4.09
CA ASP A 41 -10.15 -5.28 -3.27
C ASP A 41 -8.93 -5.33 -2.34
N ARG A 42 -8.30 -6.49 -2.20
CA ARG A 42 -7.16 -6.70 -1.30
C ARG A 42 -5.94 -7.30 -1.96
N HIS A 43 -6.09 -7.90 -3.15
CA HIS A 43 -5.03 -8.63 -3.83
C HIS A 43 -4.69 -8.02 -5.17
N TYR A 44 -3.43 -7.73 -5.36
CA TYR A 44 -2.88 -7.03 -6.51
C TYR A 44 -1.64 -7.75 -7.02
N GLU A 45 -1.44 -7.75 -8.34
CA GLU A 45 -0.20 -8.21 -8.98
C GLU A 45 0.48 -7.05 -9.68
N GLY A 46 1.80 -7.06 -9.66
CA GLY A 46 2.55 -5.98 -10.27
C GLY A 46 4.05 -6.26 -10.38
N THR A 47 4.73 -5.27 -10.90
CA THR A 47 6.19 -5.23 -10.95
C THR A 47 6.71 -4.00 -10.24
N VAL A 48 7.89 -4.14 -9.62
CA VAL A 48 8.60 -3.03 -8.99
C VAL A 48 10.05 -3.05 -9.47
N SER A 49 10.50 -1.96 -10.07
CA SER A 49 11.88 -1.76 -10.52
C SER A 49 12.59 -0.77 -9.60
N LEU A 50 13.65 -1.22 -8.97
CA LEU A 50 14.44 -0.45 -8.00
C LEU A 50 15.89 -0.36 -8.46
N SER A 51 16.53 0.79 -8.22
CA SER A 51 17.94 1.00 -8.48
C SER A 51 18.72 1.15 -7.17
N PHE A 52 19.74 0.31 -7.00
CA PHE A 52 20.70 0.36 -5.90
C PHE A 52 22.06 0.75 -6.46
N GLY A 53 22.31 2.06 -6.57
CA GLY A 53 23.47 2.55 -7.29
C GLY A 53 23.43 2.12 -8.76
N PRO A 54 24.49 1.45 -9.29
CA PRO A 54 24.54 1.00 -10.69
C PRO A 54 23.70 -0.27 -10.96
N ILE A 55 23.08 -0.85 -9.93
CA ILE A 55 22.37 -2.11 -10.04
C ILE A 55 20.86 -1.87 -10.09
N ALA A 56 20.23 -2.27 -11.18
CA ALA A 56 18.78 -2.31 -11.32
C ALA A 56 18.25 -3.71 -11.01
N LEU A 57 17.22 -3.76 -10.16
CA LEU A 57 16.49 -4.97 -9.81
C LEU A 57 15.02 -4.78 -10.17
N THR A 58 14.44 -5.75 -10.88
CA THR A 58 13.00 -5.77 -11.17
C THR A 58 12.39 -6.99 -10.52
N PHE A 59 11.42 -6.75 -9.67
CA PHE A 59 10.64 -7.78 -8.99
C PHE A 59 9.27 -7.89 -9.63
N GLN A 60 8.83 -9.11 -9.87
CA GLN A 60 7.45 -9.44 -10.19
C GLN A 60 6.82 -10.13 -8.98
N GLY A 61 5.63 -9.71 -8.59
CA GLY A 61 5.03 -10.24 -7.38
C GLY A 61 3.62 -9.78 -7.11
N GLN A 62 3.24 -9.95 -5.86
CA GLN A 62 1.90 -9.70 -5.36
C GLN A 62 1.95 -8.80 -4.12
N ALA A 63 0.88 -8.02 -3.94
CA ALA A 63 0.63 -7.27 -2.73
C ALA A 63 -0.78 -7.61 -2.21
N GLU A 64 -0.90 -7.77 -0.90
CA GLU A 64 -2.13 -8.09 -0.19
C GLU A 64 -2.35 -7.09 0.95
N ILE A 65 -3.54 -6.51 1.04
CA ILE A 65 -3.97 -5.74 2.21
C ILE A 65 -4.43 -6.74 3.27
N THR A 66 -3.56 -7.00 4.26
CA THR A 66 -3.80 -8.01 5.29
C THR A 66 -4.68 -7.51 6.43
N ALA A 67 -4.65 -6.20 6.72
CA ALA A 67 -5.46 -5.59 7.76
C ALA A 67 -5.82 -4.14 7.43
N ILE A 68 -7.03 -3.74 7.80
CA ILE A 68 -7.52 -2.35 7.76
C ILE A 68 -8.18 -2.05 9.09
N ASP A 69 -7.60 -1.12 9.85
CA ASP A 69 -8.20 -0.56 11.07
C ASP A 69 -8.61 0.88 10.79
N ALA A 70 -9.90 1.07 10.54
CA ALA A 70 -10.44 2.39 10.23
C ALA A 70 -10.45 3.32 11.45
N ALA A 71 -10.55 2.77 12.68
CA ALA A 71 -10.55 3.58 13.90
C ALA A 71 -9.16 4.15 14.19
N ALA A 72 -8.12 3.36 14.02
CA ALA A 72 -6.73 3.77 14.14
C ALA A 72 -6.18 4.43 12.87
N ARG A 73 -6.94 4.45 11.77
CA ARG A 73 -6.48 4.85 10.43
C ARG A 73 -5.17 4.16 10.05
N GLN A 74 -5.14 2.84 10.24
CA GLN A 74 -3.98 2.00 9.98
C GLN A 74 -4.29 0.93 8.94
N VAL A 75 -3.37 0.73 8.00
CA VAL A 75 -3.42 -0.33 6.99
C VAL A 75 -2.13 -1.12 7.04
N THR A 76 -2.23 -2.44 6.93
CA THR A 76 -1.08 -3.32 6.77
C THR A 76 -1.15 -4.00 5.41
N VAL A 77 -0.06 -3.91 4.68
CA VAL A 77 0.12 -4.51 3.36
C VAL A 77 1.29 -5.48 3.41
N ARG A 78 1.10 -6.66 2.90
CA ARG A 78 2.15 -7.64 2.66
C ARG A 78 2.47 -7.66 1.17
N ALA A 79 3.73 -7.46 0.82
CA ALA A 79 4.23 -7.56 -0.54
C ALA A 79 5.29 -8.64 -0.65
N GLN A 80 5.24 -9.42 -1.72
CA GLN A 80 6.24 -10.45 -2.00
C GLN A 80 6.53 -10.49 -3.51
N GLY A 81 7.80 -10.63 -3.86
CA GLY A 81 8.21 -10.65 -5.25
C GLY A 81 9.48 -11.43 -5.49
N ARG A 82 9.61 -11.95 -6.71
CA ARG A 82 10.82 -12.59 -7.21
C ARG A 82 11.51 -11.69 -8.21
N GLU A 83 12.81 -11.63 -8.11
CA GLU A 83 13.63 -10.86 -9.05
C GLU A 83 13.66 -11.58 -10.41
N ASN A 84 13.43 -10.84 -11.49
CA ASN A 84 13.18 -11.39 -12.82
C ASN A 84 14.36 -12.20 -13.43
N ARG A 85 15.60 -11.94 -12.96
CA ARG A 85 16.79 -12.67 -13.39
C ARG A 85 17.19 -13.79 -12.44
N GLY A 86 16.30 -14.17 -11.50
CA GLY A 86 16.53 -15.26 -10.57
C GLY A 86 17.54 -14.95 -9.46
N ARG A 87 17.87 -13.68 -9.22
CA ARG A 87 18.85 -13.26 -8.19
C ARG A 87 18.34 -13.38 -6.77
N GLY A 88 17.04 -13.58 -6.57
CA GLY A 88 16.45 -13.79 -5.27
C GLY A 88 15.01 -13.33 -5.16
N SER A 89 14.56 -13.12 -3.92
CA SER A 89 13.21 -12.66 -3.61
C SER A 89 13.21 -11.61 -2.51
N ALA A 90 12.15 -10.81 -2.47
CA ALA A 90 11.89 -9.83 -1.44
C ALA A 90 10.51 -10.10 -0.82
N HIS A 91 10.42 -9.89 0.50
CA HIS A 91 9.18 -9.89 1.27
C HIS A 91 9.16 -8.63 2.13
N ALA A 92 8.06 -7.90 2.09
CA ALA A 92 7.88 -6.69 2.87
C ALA A 92 6.51 -6.69 3.56
N ASP A 93 6.50 -6.48 4.87
CA ASP A 93 5.29 -6.09 5.60
C ASP A 93 5.37 -4.58 5.82
N VAL A 94 4.38 -3.86 5.28
CA VAL A 94 4.33 -2.39 5.28
C VAL A 94 3.10 -1.95 6.07
N MET A 95 3.30 -1.15 7.10
CA MET A 95 2.24 -0.55 7.90
C MET A 95 2.20 0.94 7.63
N PHE A 96 1.03 1.44 7.25
CA PHE A 96 0.73 2.86 7.10
C PHE A 96 -0.19 3.29 8.24
N GLN A 97 0.11 4.42 8.85
CA GLN A 97 -0.76 5.03 9.86
C GLN A 97 -0.86 6.53 9.63
N LEU A 98 -2.09 7.06 9.71
CA LEU A 98 -2.39 8.45 9.44
C LEU A 98 -2.61 9.20 10.76
N HIS A 99 -1.94 10.35 10.89
CA HIS A 99 -2.06 11.24 12.03
C HIS A 99 -2.41 12.65 11.56
N GLU A 100 -3.36 13.28 12.22
CA GLU A 100 -3.66 14.69 11.97
C GLU A 100 -2.49 15.57 12.42
N LYS A 101 -2.07 16.49 11.56
CA LYS A 101 -1.04 17.48 11.85
C LYS A 101 -1.44 18.87 11.37
N ALA A 102 -0.79 19.90 11.92
CA ALA A 102 -0.91 21.25 11.39
C ALA A 102 -0.48 21.26 9.92
N GLY A 103 -1.40 21.71 9.05
CA GLY A 103 -1.17 21.77 7.61
C GLY A 103 -1.55 20.51 6.81
N GLY A 104 -2.13 19.47 7.47
CA GLY A 104 -2.60 18.29 6.76
C GLY A 104 -2.55 16.99 7.55
N THR A 105 -2.20 15.92 6.87
CA THR A 105 -2.11 14.56 7.43
C THR A 105 -0.70 14.02 7.29
N GLU A 106 -0.08 13.64 8.40
CA GLU A 106 1.15 12.85 8.38
C GLU A 106 0.81 11.39 8.19
N VAL A 107 1.46 10.76 7.21
CA VAL A 107 1.41 9.32 6.99
C VAL A 107 2.74 8.74 7.44
N THR A 108 2.75 7.96 8.51
CA THR A 108 3.92 7.18 8.92
C THR A 108 3.91 5.84 8.19
N VAL A 109 5.08 5.42 7.71
CA VAL A 109 5.26 4.18 6.94
C VAL A 109 6.34 3.37 7.61
N ARG A 110 5.98 2.22 8.18
CA ARG A 110 6.91 1.26 8.75
C ARG A 110 6.99 0.04 7.85
N THR A 111 8.19 -0.28 7.38
CA THR A 111 8.44 -1.42 6.50
C THR A 111 9.36 -2.42 7.18
N THR A 112 8.93 -3.66 7.31
CA THR A 112 9.80 -4.79 7.65
C THR A 112 10.15 -5.52 6.37
N LEU A 113 11.43 -5.42 5.94
CA LEU A 113 11.92 -6.00 4.70
C LEU A 113 12.80 -7.21 4.96
N THR A 114 12.50 -8.30 4.26
CA THR A 114 13.31 -9.54 4.22
C THR A 114 13.72 -9.80 2.76
N LEU A 115 15.01 -10.03 2.56
CA LEU A 115 15.58 -10.38 1.27
C LEU A 115 16.16 -11.77 1.31
N ALA A 116 16.08 -12.52 0.20
CA ALA A 116 16.66 -13.86 0.05
C ALA A 116 17.41 -13.99 -1.28
N GLY A 117 18.38 -14.88 -1.33
CA GLY A 117 19.22 -15.12 -2.50
C GLY A 117 20.39 -14.14 -2.62
N SER A 118 20.98 -14.04 -3.81
CA SER A 118 22.17 -13.23 -4.04
C SER A 118 21.93 -11.72 -3.93
N ILE A 119 20.65 -11.26 -3.96
CA ILE A 119 20.33 -9.85 -3.75
C ILE A 119 20.69 -9.34 -2.35
N ILE A 120 20.84 -10.22 -1.36
CA ILE A 120 21.28 -9.86 0.00
C ILE A 120 22.63 -9.13 -0.01
N GLN A 121 23.53 -9.50 -0.93
CA GLN A 121 24.83 -8.82 -1.03
C GLN A 121 24.72 -7.34 -1.38
N TYR A 122 23.68 -6.93 -2.11
CA TYR A 122 23.42 -5.53 -2.44
C TYR A 122 22.79 -4.76 -1.26
N ALA A 123 22.17 -5.48 -0.35
CA ALA A 123 21.61 -4.93 0.90
C ALA A 123 22.61 -4.85 2.06
N ARG A 124 23.85 -5.34 1.91
CA ARG A 124 24.88 -5.30 2.95
C ARG A 124 25.28 -3.88 3.37
N GLY A 125 24.98 -2.89 2.54
CA GLY A 125 25.00 -1.49 2.95
C GLY A 125 23.61 -1.08 3.43
N VAL A 126 23.24 -1.30 4.70
CA VAL A 126 21.92 -0.94 5.28
C VAL A 126 21.54 0.50 4.92
N GLY A 127 22.50 1.42 4.86
CA GLY A 127 22.28 2.81 4.45
C GLY A 127 21.78 2.97 3.01
N MET A 128 22.16 2.07 2.09
CA MET A 128 21.72 2.16 0.68
C MET A 128 20.25 1.78 0.55
N VAL A 129 19.79 0.74 1.23
CA VAL A 129 18.38 0.31 1.21
C VAL A 129 17.49 1.38 1.87
N THR A 130 17.90 1.89 3.03
CA THR A 130 17.18 2.97 3.73
C THR A 130 17.08 4.22 2.87
N LYS A 131 18.18 4.64 2.23
CA LYS A 131 18.20 5.79 1.33
C LYS A 131 17.27 5.58 0.12
N THR A 132 17.28 4.38 -0.46
CA THR A 132 16.37 4.06 -1.58
C THR A 132 14.92 4.12 -1.12
N ALA A 133 14.58 3.56 0.04
CA ALA A 133 13.23 3.63 0.58
C ALA A 133 12.77 5.07 0.85
N GLN A 134 13.65 5.91 1.40
CA GLN A 134 13.37 7.34 1.59
C GLN A 134 13.09 8.04 0.26
N GLN A 135 13.93 7.83 -0.75
CA GLN A 135 13.73 8.39 -2.09
C GLN A 135 12.41 7.93 -2.73
N LEU A 136 12.00 6.68 -2.51
CA LEU A 136 10.72 6.17 -2.99
C LEU A 136 9.54 6.92 -2.36
N VAL A 137 9.59 7.14 -1.05
CA VAL A 137 8.54 7.88 -0.32
C VAL A 137 8.48 9.35 -0.75
N GLU A 138 9.64 10.02 -0.91
CA GLU A 138 9.72 11.39 -1.40
C GLU A 138 9.13 11.54 -2.81
N GLN A 139 9.52 10.66 -3.75
CA GLN A 139 9.01 10.67 -5.12
C GLN A 139 7.52 10.30 -5.18
N PHE A 140 7.08 9.36 -4.34
CA PHE A 140 5.66 9.03 -4.19
C PHE A 140 4.85 10.26 -3.76
N SER A 141 5.30 10.95 -2.71
CA SER A 141 4.65 12.16 -2.21
C SER A 141 4.53 13.24 -3.29
N THR A 142 5.61 13.48 -4.04
CA THR A 142 5.62 14.47 -5.13
C THR A 142 4.62 14.10 -6.24
N ARG A 143 4.68 12.88 -6.74
CA ARG A 143 3.78 12.41 -7.81
C ARG A 143 2.32 12.36 -7.38
N LEU A 144 2.08 12.01 -6.12
CA LEU A 144 0.73 12.00 -5.56
C LEU A 144 0.17 13.43 -5.49
N ALA A 145 0.97 14.40 -5.04
CA ALA A 145 0.58 15.81 -5.03
C ALA A 145 0.28 16.34 -6.45
N GLU A 146 1.16 16.08 -7.42
CA GLU A 146 0.96 16.44 -8.83
C GLU A 146 -0.33 15.86 -9.40
N ARG A 147 -0.63 14.61 -9.06
CA ARG A 147 -1.83 13.92 -9.53
C ARG A 147 -3.11 14.49 -8.91
N ILE A 148 -3.06 14.87 -7.64
CA ILE A 148 -4.17 15.55 -6.96
C ILE A 148 -4.40 16.93 -7.57
N ASP A 149 -3.33 17.70 -7.81
CA ASP A 149 -3.42 19.05 -8.37
C ASP A 149 -3.91 19.07 -9.82
N SER A 150 -3.64 18.01 -10.59
CA SER A 150 -4.15 17.85 -11.96
C SER A 150 -5.65 17.56 -12.04
N GLY A 151 -6.32 17.36 -10.90
CA GLY A 151 -7.75 17.07 -10.83
C GLY A 151 -8.11 15.61 -11.14
N ASP A 152 -7.13 14.74 -11.28
CA ASP A 152 -7.30 13.29 -11.46
C ASP A 152 -7.56 12.60 -10.10
N VAL A 153 -8.42 13.22 -9.27
CA VAL A 153 -8.80 12.67 -7.95
C VAL A 153 -10.00 11.75 -8.17
N PRO A 154 -9.99 10.53 -7.60
CA PRO A 154 -11.17 9.66 -7.63
C PRO A 154 -12.37 10.40 -7.06
N ASP A 155 -13.48 10.40 -7.78
CA ASP A 155 -14.68 11.10 -7.37
C ASP A 155 -15.09 10.62 -5.96
N ALA A 156 -15.17 11.55 -5.00
CA ALA A 156 -15.53 11.24 -3.61
C ALA A 156 -16.90 10.52 -3.51
N THR A 157 -17.71 10.62 -4.56
CA THR A 157 -18.98 9.92 -4.71
C THR A 157 -18.79 8.43 -5.00
N ALA A 158 -17.78 8.06 -5.79
CA ALA A 158 -17.45 6.66 -6.07
C ALA A 158 -16.93 5.94 -4.83
N ILE A 159 -16.17 6.65 -3.98
CA ILE A 159 -15.67 6.12 -2.69
C ILE A 159 -16.81 5.89 -1.70
N LYS A 160 -17.86 6.76 -1.71
CA LYS A 160 -19.07 6.57 -0.88
C LYS A 160 -19.90 5.36 -1.34
N MET A 161 -19.99 5.09 -2.63
CA MET A 161 -20.71 3.92 -3.16
C MET A 161 -20.04 2.60 -2.81
N GLY A 162 -18.72 2.53 -2.84
CA GLY A 162 -17.97 1.35 -2.38
C GLY A 162 -18.20 1.06 -0.89
N LYS A 163 -18.26 2.09 -0.03
CA LYS A 163 -18.59 1.93 1.40
C LYS A 163 -20.03 1.50 1.65
N LEU A 164 -21.00 1.97 0.84
CA LEU A 164 -22.41 1.60 0.94
C LEU A 164 -22.65 0.15 0.52
N LEU A 165 -21.98 -0.31 -0.53
CA LEU A 165 -22.05 -1.72 -0.96
C LEU A 165 -21.44 -2.67 0.08
N TRP A 166 -20.38 -2.23 0.78
CA TRP A 166 -19.72 -3.00 1.83
C TRP A 166 -20.56 -3.11 3.11
N SER A 167 -21.32 -2.08 3.47
CA SER A 167 -22.22 -2.11 4.62
C SER A 167 -23.44 -3.01 4.38
N SER A 168 -23.93 -3.07 3.14
CA SER A 168 -25.07 -3.92 2.78
C SER A 168 -24.72 -5.41 2.72
N LEU A 169 -23.48 -5.75 2.36
CA LEU A 169 -23.01 -7.15 2.34
C LEU A 169 -22.78 -7.75 3.74
N ARG A 170 -22.57 -6.92 4.77
CA ARG A 170 -22.47 -7.40 6.17
C ARG A 170 -23.81 -7.69 6.82
N SER A 171 -24.90 -7.11 6.34
CA SER A 171 -26.24 -7.30 6.95
C SER A 171 -26.96 -8.57 6.51
N THR A 172 -26.45 -9.30 5.50
CA THR A 172 -27.12 -10.49 4.96
C THR A 172 -26.63 -11.80 5.58
N GLY A 173 -25.69 -11.76 6.53
CA GLY A 173 -25.10 -12.96 7.16
C GLY A 173 -25.71 -13.41 8.49
N GLN A 174 -26.81 -12.80 8.95
CA GLN A 174 -27.43 -13.17 10.23
C GLN A 174 -28.94 -13.25 10.14
N THR A 175 -29.46 -14.33 9.60
CA THR A 175 -30.79 -14.86 9.88
C THR A 175 -30.84 -16.25 9.28
N THR A 176 -30.80 -17.27 10.07
CA THR A 176 -31.88 -18.16 10.54
C THR A 176 -31.25 -19.40 11.18
N ALA A 177 -31.28 -19.44 12.47
CA ALA A 177 -31.35 -20.68 13.19
C ALA A 177 -32.18 -20.41 14.45
N LYS A 178 -33.50 -20.51 14.32
CA LYS A 178 -34.39 -20.83 15.41
C LYS A 178 -35.78 -21.11 14.84
N ASP A 179 -36.19 -22.29 15.04
CA ASP A 179 -37.45 -22.80 15.52
C ASP A 179 -37.85 -24.07 14.77
N GLY A 180 -37.89 -25.11 15.52
CA GLY A 180 -38.38 -26.41 15.16
C GLY A 180 -38.52 -27.30 16.40
N ASN A 181 -39.17 -26.78 17.44
CA ASN A 181 -39.74 -27.64 18.47
C ASN A 181 -41.24 -27.75 18.20
N VAL A 182 -41.80 -28.92 18.26
CA VAL A 182 -43.06 -29.28 18.88
C VAL A 182 -43.62 -30.60 18.33
N GLN A 183 -43.79 -31.54 19.24
CA GLN A 183 -44.74 -32.66 19.36
C GLN A 183 -44.61 -33.82 18.39
#